data_cf0241cdea5f58a459d5b047a9818a30
#
_entry.id   cf0241cdea5f58a459d5b047a9818a30
#
_cell.length_a   1.000
_cell.length_b   1.000
_cell.length_c   1.000
_cell.angle_alpha   90.00
_cell.angle_beta   90.00
_cell.angle_gamma   90.00
#
_symmetry.space_group_name_H-M   'P 1'
#
loop_
_entity.id
_entity.type
_entity.pdbx_description
1 polymer ?
#
loop_
_entity_poly.entity_id
_entity_poly.type
_entity_poly.pdbx_seq_one_letter_code
_entity_poly.pdbx_strand_id
1 'polypeptide(L)'
;PGSGGNGTPLDAAAVAADAAGLAGLPSNCFVLNQLLPGGYTPSFGAGLKDASIVTGIRGQFSPNFSYDFSGSYGRNAVAFRISNSWNPSNGPDGIVDGALQQAFELGSNVQSETNFNADFVYTLPVDGLASDLSIGFGGEWRNERFETIVGEPASWKAGAYAFQNVDGSNTYSDGTTGLPNLSIGSHGFA
;
A
#
# COMPACT_ATOMS: atom_id res chain seq x y z
N PRO A 1 21.08 19.50 3.20
CA PRO A 1 22.12 18.98 4.07
C PRO A 1 21.67 17.64 4.62
N GLY A 2 22.32 16.57 4.11
CA GLY A 2 22.06 15.20 4.58
C GLY A 2 22.41 15.09 6.06
N SER A 3 21.66 14.30 6.80
CA SER A 3 22.09 13.83 8.12
C SER A 3 22.96 12.60 7.92
N GLY A 4 24.08 12.50 8.59
CA GLY A 4 24.73 11.20 8.77
C GLY A 4 23.69 10.23 9.36
N GLY A 5 23.72 8.94 8.99
CA GLY A 5 22.68 7.95 9.29
C GLY A 5 22.18 7.84 10.76
N ASN A 6 22.72 8.63 11.68
CA ASN A 6 22.29 8.79 13.06
C ASN A 6 21.55 10.11 13.32
N GLY A 7 21.15 10.87 12.29
CA GLY A 7 20.49 12.16 12.42
C GLY A 7 21.42 13.35 12.69
N THR A 8 22.73 13.15 12.75
CA THR A 8 23.69 14.25 12.90
C THR A 8 23.85 14.98 11.57
N PRO A 9 23.70 16.29 11.51
CA PRO A 9 23.96 17.07 10.30
C PRO A 9 25.40 16.83 9.81
N LEU A 10 25.58 16.60 8.51
CA LEU A 10 26.91 16.58 7.92
C LEU A 10 27.55 17.96 8.07
N ASP A 11 28.84 17.99 8.42
CA ASP A 11 29.55 19.24 8.49
C ASP A 11 29.74 19.84 7.06
N ALA A 12 29.97 21.14 6.99
CA ALA A 12 30.11 21.84 5.73
C ALA A 12 31.32 21.35 4.91
N ALA A 13 32.37 20.83 5.57
CA ALA A 13 33.55 20.28 4.91
C ALA A 13 33.27 18.94 4.25
N ALA A 14 32.50 18.06 4.89
CA ALA A 14 32.05 16.81 4.32
C ALA A 14 31.15 17.03 3.10
N VAL A 15 30.22 17.96 3.18
CA VAL A 15 29.34 18.33 2.05
C VAL A 15 30.15 18.89 0.87
N ALA A 16 31.17 19.74 1.16
CA ALA A 16 32.04 20.28 0.11
C ALA A 16 32.92 19.22 -0.53
N ALA A 17 33.43 18.26 0.25
CA ALA A 17 34.22 17.13 -0.25
C ALA A 17 33.40 16.22 -1.17
N ASP A 18 32.17 15.91 -0.80
CA ASP A 18 31.23 15.15 -1.64
C ASP A 18 30.93 15.88 -2.94
N ALA A 19 30.66 17.18 -2.88
CA ALA A 19 30.41 18.00 -4.06
C ALA A 19 31.63 18.05 -5.02
N ALA A 20 32.84 18.16 -4.46
CA ALA A 20 34.06 18.12 -5.25
C ALA A 20 34.31 16.74 -5.89
N GLY A 21 34.05 15.65 -5.15
CA GLY A 21 34.10 14.28 -5.68
C GLY A 21 33.13 14.06 -6.83
N LEU A 22 31.90 14.57 -6.70
CA LEU A 22 30.88 14.49 -7.75
C LEU A 22 31.24 15.31 -8.99
N ALA A 23 31.88 16.47 -8.82
CA ALA A 23 32.30 17.32 -9.93
C ALA A 23 33.43 16.69 -10.79
N GLY A 24 34.20 15.76 -10.20
CA GLY A 24 35.26 15.02 -10.89
C GLY A 24 34.78 13.77 -11.63
N LEU A 25 33.51 13.39 -11.56
CA LEU A 25 33.01 12.22 -12.24
C LEU A 25 32.86 12.46 -13.76
N PRO A 26 33.05 11.41 -14.58
CA PRO A 26 32.79 11.47 -16.00
C PRO A 26 31.36 11.96 -16.30
N SER A 27 31.16 12.70 -17.37
CA SER A 27 29.86 13.26 -17.76
C SER A 27 28.77 12.17 -18.05
N ASN A 28 29.21 10.94 -18.29
CA ASN A 28 28.33 9.78 -18.50
C ASN A 28 28.00 9.02 -17.20
N CYS A 29 28.43 9.54 -16.05
CA CYS A 29 28.14 8.93 -14.76
C CYS A 29 26.82 9.46 -14.22
N PHE A 30 25.86 8.56 -14.00
CA PHE A 30 24.61 8.91 -13.34
C PHE A 30 24.80 8.89 -11.81
N VAL A 31 24.58 10.03 -11.17
CA VAL A 31 24.70 10.17 -9.72
C VAL A 31 23.48 10.90 -9.18
N LEU A 32 22.73 10.25 -8.31
CA LEU A 32 21.52 10.80 -7.72
C LEU A 32 21.74 12.13 -6.98
N ASN A 33 22.89 12.30 -6.33
CA ASN A 33 23.22 13.52 -5.60
C ASN A 33 23.30 14.77 -6.50
N GLN A 34 23.49 14.59 -7.83
CA GLN A 34 23.41 15.72 -8.77
C GLN A 34 21.97 16.18 -8.99
N LEU A 35 21.01 15.27 -8.89
CA LEU A 35 19.58 15.56 -9.05
C LEU A 35 18.94 15.96 -7.71
N LEU A 36 19.42 15.40 -6.62
CA LEU A 36 18.91 15.62 -5.27
C LEU A 36 20.07 15.96 -4.29
N PRO A 37 20.74 17.13 -4.45
CA PRO A 37 21.95 17.46 -3.70
C PRO A 37 21.73 17.58 -2.19
N GLY A 38 20.49 17.75 -1.73
CA GLY A 38 20.11 17.74 -0.33
C GLY A 38 19.64 16.40 0.21
N GLY A 39 19.69 15.35 -0.61
CA GLY A 39 19.01 14.10 -0.29
C GLY A 39 17.49 14.21 -0.41
N TYR A 40 16.78 13.20 0.06
CA TYR A 40 15.30 13.20 0.07
C TYR A 40 14.77 12.41 1.25
N THR A 41 13.54 12.73 1.66
CA THR A 41 12.83 12.01 2.72
C THR A 41 11.53 11.47 2.14
N PRO A 42 11.40 10.16 1.95
CA PRO A 42 10.18 9.55 1.44
C PRO A 42 8.98 9.83 2.37
N SER A 43 7.82 10.06 1.78
CA SER A 43 6.55 10.18 2.48
C SER A 43 5.58 9.16 1.92
N PHE A 44 5.23 8.17 2.76
CA PHE A 44 4.24 7.15 2.45
C PHE A 44 2.86 7.60 2.95
N GLY A 45 1.84 7.38 2.13
CA GLY A 45 0.48 7.72 2.47
C GLY A 45 -0.54 6.80 1.83
N ALA A 46 -1.76 6.90 2.32
CA ALA A 46 -2.89 6.16 1.76
C ALA A 46 -4.13 7.04 1.69
N GLY A 47 -4.86 6.90 0.59
CA GLY A 47 -6.21 7.45 0.43
C GLY A 47 -7.23 6.37 0.75
N LEU A 48 -8.14 6.63 1.69
CA LEU A 48 -9.19 5.71 2.08
C LEU A 48 -10.55 6.18 1.52
N LYS A 49 -11.33 5.21 1.05
CA LYS A 49 -12.72 5.42 0.63
C LYS A 49 -13.56 4.30 1.22
N ASP A 50 -14.53 4.69 2.04
CA ASP A 50 -15.50 3.79 2.65
C ASP A 50 -16.91 4.14 2.19
N ALA A 51 -17.69 3.12 1.90
CA ALA A 51 -19.11 3.27 1.60
C ALA A 51 -19.85 2.04 2.12
N SER A 52 -21.01 2.26 2.73
CA SER A 52 -21.87 1.17 3.17
C SER A 52 -23.34 1.55 3.05
N ILE A 53 -24.15 0.53 2.87
CA ILE A 53 -25.60 0.63 2.92
C ILE A 53 -26.14 -0.53 3.74
N VAL A 54 -27.10 -0.26 4.59
CA VAL A 54 -27.83 -1.25 5.37
C VAL A 54 -29.33 -1.01 5.20
N THR A 55 -30.06 -2.07 4.95
CA THR A 55 -31.52 -2.02 4.83
C THR A 55 -32.14 -3.24 5.50
N GLY A 56 -33.35 -3.11 5.96
CA GLY A 56 -34.03 -4.22 6.58
C GLY A 56 -35.50 -3.95 6.85
N ILE A 57 -36.19 -5.01 7.23
CA ILE A 57 -37.59 -4.97 7.67
C ILE A 57 -37.73 -5.84 8.92
N ARG A 58 -38.39 -5.27 9.92
CA ARG A 58 -38.71 -5.99 11.15
C ARG A 58 -40.19 -5.87 11.48
N GLY A 59 -40.72 -6.87 12.15
CA GLY A 59 -42.13 -6.89 12.50
C GLY A 59 -42.49 -8.08 13.36
N GLN A 60 -43.79 -8.33 13.46
CA GLN A 60 -44.33 -9.45 14.20
C GLN A 60 -45.30 -10.20 13.29
N PHE A 61 -45.17 -11.54 13.24
CA PHE A 61 -46.15 -12.41 12.60
C PHE A 61 -47.33 -12.66 13.54
N SER A 62 -47.07 -12.64 14.87
CA SER A 62 -48.04 -12.75 15.92
C SER A 62 -47.56 -12.02 17.17
N PRO A 63 -48.39 -11.82 18.23
CA PRO A 63 -47.94 -11.19 19.47
C PRO A 63 -46.72 -11.85 20.12
N ASN A 64 -46.50 -13.13 19.85
CA ASN A 64 -45.42 -13.90 20.41
C ASN A 64 -44.31 -14.26 19.45
N PHE A 65 -44.38 -13.82 18.17
CA PHE A 65 -43.40 -14.18 17.15
C PHE A 65 -42.98 -12.98 16.35
N SER A 66 -41.74 -12.53 16.56
CA SER A 66 -41.13 -11.42 15.84
C SER A 66 -40.06 -11.87 14.86
N TYR A 67 -39.80 -11.04 13.86
CA TYR A 67 -38.81 -11.27 12.85
C TYR A 67 -38.03 -9.97 12.57
N ASP A 68 -36.77 -10.15 12.14
CA ASP A 68 -35.92 -9.11 11.57
C ASP A 68 -35.19 -9.70 10.36
N PHE A 69 -35.38 -9.10 9.18
CA PHE A 69 -34.62 -9.39 7.97
C PHE A 69 -33.82 -8.17 7.63
N SER A 70 -32.52 -8.34 7.48
CA SER A 70 -31.65 -7.25 7.09
C SER A 70 -30.65 -7.67 6.04
N GLY A 71 -30.21 -6.69 5.25
CA GLY A 71 -29.14 -6.87 4.31
C GLY A 71 -28.21 -5.67 4.34
N SER A 72 -26.93 -5.91 4.16
CA SER A 72 -25.92 -4.87 4.09
C SER A 72 -24.93 -5.12 2.97
N TYR A 73 -24.44 -4.02 2.43
CA TYR A 73 -23.29 -4.01 1.54
C TYR A 73 -22.30 -2.95 2.03
N GLY A 74 -21.05 -3.35 2.17
CA GLY A 74 -19.94 -2.47 2.51
C GLY A 74 -18.80 -2.58 1.51
N ARG A 75 -18.11 -1.48 1.26
CA ARG A 75 -16.91 -1.44 0.44
C ARG A 75 -15.90 -0.48 1.04
N ASN A 76 -14.71 -1.00 1.32
CA ASN A 76 -13.52 -0.24 1.69
C ASN A 76 -12.50 -0.30 0.56
N ALA A 77 -11.89 0.83 0.24
CA ALA A 77 -10.79 0.89 -0.72
C ALA A 77 -9.67 1.76 -0.17
N VAL A 78 -8.45 1.22 -0.19
CA VAL A 78 -7.24 1.89 0.27
C VAL A 78 -6.28 1.98 -0.90
N ALA A 79 -5.97 3.19 -1.36
CA ALA A 79 -4.99 3.45 -2.42
C ALA A 79 -3.70 3.96 -1.80
N PHE A 80 -2.61 3.24 -2.01
CA PHE A 80 -1.30 3.54 -1.45
C PHE A 80 -0.47 4.38 -2.40
N ARG A 81 0.25 5.36 -1.84
CA ARG A 81 1.13 6.27 -2.56
C ARG A 81 2.41 6.48 -1.79
N ILE A 82 3.48 6.66 -2.52
CA ILE A 82 4.71 7.21 -1.97
C ILE A 82 5.07 8.48 -2.75
N SER A 83 5.54 9.47 -2.05
CA SER A 83 6.03 10.71 -2.64
C SER A 83 7.40 11.06 -2.07
N ASN A 84 8.09 11.99 -2.75
CA ASN A 84 9.42 12.38 -2.39
C ASN A 84 10.37 11.17 -2.26
N SER A 85 10.23 10.21 -3.18
CA SER A 85 11.00 8.97 -3.24
C SER A 85 11.50 8.70 -4.64
N TRP A 86 12.32 7.68 -4.81
CA TRP A 86 12.86 7.30 -6.10
C TRP A 86 13.10 5.80 -6.15
N ASN A 87 12.85 5.18 -7.31
CA ASN A 87 13.18 3.79 -7.54
C ASN A 87 14.60 3.68 -8.15
N PRO A 88 15.61 3.28 -7.37
CA PRO A 88 17.00 3.24 -7.83
C PRO A 88 17.23 2.33 -9.03
N SER A 89 16.43 1.27 -9.17
CA SER A 89 16.57 0.32 -10.26
C SER A 89 16.25 0.90 -11.63
N ASN A 90 15.54 2.04 -11.67
CA ASN A 90 15.24 2.74 -12.92
C ASN A 90 16.43 3.59 -13.41
N GLY A 91 17.38 3.94 -12.54
CA GLY A 91 18.53 4.77 -12.92
C GLY A 91 18.11 6.03 -13.66
N PRO A 92 18.85 6.44 -14.73
CA PRO A 92 18.48 7.59 -15.54
C PRO A 92 17.16 7.44 -16.29
N ASP A 93 16.66 6.22 -16.50
CA ASP A 93 15.36 5.96 -17.13
C ASP A 93 14.18 6.37 -16.21
N GLY A 94 14.46 6.60 -14.94
CA GLY A 94 13.50 7.19 -14.00
C GLY A 94 13.26 8.70 -14.21
N ILE A 95 13.89 9.31 -15.20
CA ILE A 95 13.67 10.71 -15.57
C ILE A 95 12.55 10.77 -16.62
N VAL A 96 11.41 11.32 -16.23
CA VAL A 96 10.23 11.49 -17.08
C VAL A 96 10.06 12.99 -17.35
N ASP A 97 9.93 13.38 -18.62
CA ASP A 97 9.78 14.79 -19.06
C ASP A 97 10.86 15.73 -18.47
N GLY A 98 12.09 15.22 -18.37
CA GLY A 98 13.23 15.98 -17.86
C GLY A 98 13.30 16.15 -16.35
N ALA A 99 12.40 15.50 -15.60
CA ALA A 99 12.38 15.49 -14.15
C ALA A 99 12.43 14.06 -13.59
N LEU A 100 13.12 13.90 -12.47
CA LEU A 100 13.14 12.62 -11.76
C LEU A 100 11.74 12.30 -11.20
N GLN A 101 11.23 11.13 -11.53
CA GLN A 101 9.97 10.67 -10.95
C GLN A 101 10.16 10.42 -9.43
N GLN A 102 9.42 11.16 -8.62
CA GLN A 102 9.51 11.10 -7.15
C GLN A 102 8.20 10.71 -6.47
N ALA A 103 7.13 10.50 -7.24
CA ALA A 103 5.83 10.08 -6.72
C ALA A 103 5.36 8.85 -7.47
N PHE A 104 4.83 7.88 -6.72
CA PHE A 104 4.42 6.58 -7.25
C PHE A 104 3.09 6.13 -6.65
N GLU A 105 2.25 5.56 -7.51
CA GLU A 105 1.04 4.84 -7.12
C GLU A 105 1.43 3.37 -6.86
N LEU A 106 1.40 2.96 -5.60
CA LEU A 106 1.88 1.63 -5.19
C LEU A 106 0.85 0.52 -5.39
N GLY A 107 -0.41 0.90 -5.63
CA GLY A 107 -1.52 -0.02 -5.77
C GLY A 107 -2.62 0.23 -4.75
N SER A 108 -3.61 -0.66 -4.75
CA SER A 108 -4.78 -0.51 -3.90
C SER A 108 -5.25 -1.86 -3.37
N ASN A 109 -5.78 -1.84 -2.17
CA ASN A 109 -6.55 -2.94 -1.60
C ASN A 109 -8.02 -2.56 -1.56
N VAL A 110 -8.86 -3.46 -2.02
CA VAL A 110 -10.32 -3.28 -2.02
C VAL A 110 -10.95 -4.46 -1.31
N GLN A 111 -11.72 -4.18 -0.28
CA GLN A 111 -12.56 -5.16 0.40
C GLN A 111 -14.01 -4.81 0.18
N SER A 112 -14.82 -5.79 -0.14
CA SER A 112 -16.27 -5.65 -0.17
C SER A 112 -16.92 -6.81 0.57
N GLU A 113 -18.03 -6.51 1.22
CA GLU A 113 -18.78 -7.45 2.02
C GLU A 113 -20.26 -7.29 1.74
N THR A 114 -20.95 -8.41 1.60
CA THR A 114 -22.40 -8.47 1.49
C THR A 114 -22.93 -9.43 2.55
N ASN A 115 -23.87 -8.97 3.35
CA ASN A 115 -24.50 -9.76 4.41
C ASN A 115 -26.01 -9.78 4.21
N PHE A 116 -26.63 -10.92 4.52
CA PHE A 116 -28.05 -11.08 4.72
C PHE A 116 -28.29 -11.81 6.03
N ASN A 117 -29.16 -11.24 6.86
CA ASN A 117 -29.54 -11.79 8.16
C ASN A 117 -31.04 -12.04 8.19
N ALA A 118 -31.41 -13.12 8.88
CA ALA A 118 -32.79 -13.44 9.19
C ALA A 118 -32.86 -13.89 10.65
N ASP A 119 -33.42 -13.07 11.50
CA ASP A 119 -33.51 -13.29 12.93
C ASP A 119 -34.97 -13.40 13.39
N PHE A 120 -35.24 -14.33 14.30
CA PHE A 120 -36.55 -14.61 14.81
C PHE A 120 -36.49 -14.73 16.32
N VAL A 121 -37.58 -14.25 16.99
CA VAL A 121 -37.76 -14.42 18.41
C VAL A 121 -39.18 -14.94 18.65
N TYR A 122 -39.25 -16.05 19.35
CA TYR A 122 -40.53 -16.61 19.82
C TYR A 122 -40.60 -16.51 21.34
N THR A 123 -41.66 -15.89 21.83
CA THR A 123 -41.92 -15.72 23.26
C THR A 123 -42.99 -16.71 23.70
N LEU A 124 -42.66 -17.54 24.67
CA LEU A 124 -43.53 -18.60 25.22
C LEU A 124 -43.83 -18.32 26.70
N PRO A 125 -45.07 -18.06 27.07
CA PRO A 125 -45.47 -18.02 28.49
C PRO A 125 -45.29 -19.40 29.10
N VAL A 126 -44.55 -19.49 30.21
CA VAL A 126 -44.31 -20.74 30.96
C VAL A 126 -44.66 -20.51 32.41
N ASP A 127 -45.63 -21.28 32.91
CA ASP A 127 -46.01 -21.20 34.29
C ASP A 127 -44.85 -21.56 35.24
N GLY A 128 -44.65 -20.74 36.26
CA GLY A 128 -43.57 -20.91 37.24
C GLY A 128 -42.28 -20.16 36.96
N LEU A 129 -42.16 -19.49 35.79
CA LEU A 129 -41.09 -18.56 35.53
C LEU A 129 -41.49 -17.12 35.91
N ALA A 130 -40.51 -16.30 36.28
CA ALA A 130 -40.72 -14.90 36.63
C ALA A 130 -41.04 -14.02 35.40
N SER A 131 -40.76 -14.52 34.20
CA SER A 131 -41.05 -13.87 32.90
C SER A 131 -41.20 -14.94 31.82
N ASP A 132 -41.80 -14.57 30.71
CA ASP A 132 -41.93 -15.44 29.55
C ASP A 132 -40.57 -15.91 29.03
N LEU A 133 -40.50 -17.13 28.54
CA LEU A 133 -39.32 -17.70 27.90
C LEU A 133 -39.20 -17.15 26.49
N SER A 134 -38.08 -16.49 26.19
CA SER A 134 -37.75 -16.00 24.83
C SER A 134 -36.77 -16.96 24.18
N ILE A 135 -37.11 -17.44 22.99
CA ILE A 135 -36.28 -18.32 22.16
C ILE A 135 -35.90 -17.53 20.91
N GLY A 136 -34.60 -17.20 20.77
CA GLY A 136 -34.05 -16.57 19.59
C GLY A 136 -33.38 -17.60 18.67
N PHE A 137 -33.64 -17.51 17.37
CA PHE A 137 -32.97 -18.30 16.35
C PHE A 137 -32.87 -17.49 15.05
N GLY A 138 -31.92 -17.82 14.21
CA GLY A 138 -31.71 -17.09 12.97
C GLY A 138 -30.64 -17.69 12.09
N GLY A 139 -30.34 -17.01 11.01
CA GLY A 139 -29.31 -17.39 10.09
C GLY A 139 -28.69 -16.16 9.43
N GLU A 140 -27.42 -16.25 9.17
CA GLU A 140 -26.64 -15.25 8.45
C GLU A 140 -26.01 -15.87 7.20
N TRP A 141 -26.07 -15.13 6.11
CA TRP A 141 -25.25 -15.40 4.93
C TRP A 141 -24.33 -14.22 4.69
N ARG A 142 -23.02 -14.51 4.54
CA ARG A 142 -21.97 -13.52 4.36
C ARG A 142 -21.10 -13.87 3.17
N ASN A 143 -20.82 -12.87 2.35
CA ASN A 143 -19.84 -12.99 1.28
C ASN A 143 -18.83 -11.85 1.37
N GLU A 144 -17.57 -12.21 1.49
CA GLU A 144 -16.45 -11.27 1.50
C GLU A 144 -15.61 -11.44 0.23
N ARG A 145 -15.19 -10.31 -0.33
CA ARG A 145 -14.25 -10.27 -1.44
C ARG A 145 -13.12 -9.32 -1.10
N PHE A 146 -11.91 -9.80 -1.21
CA PHE A 146 -10.70 -8.99 -1.12
C PHE A 146 -9.97 -9.01 -2.47
N GLU A 147 -9.53 -7.83 -2.91
CA GLU A 147 -8.85 -7.64 -4.18
C GLU A 147 -7.66 -6.71 -3.98
N THR A 148 -6.50 -7.12 -4.50
CA THR A 148 -5.31 -6.28 -4.59
C THR A 148 -5.12 -5.83 -6.03
N ILE A 149 -5.06 -4.53 -6.24
CA ILE A 149 -4.85 -3.90 -7.53
C ILE A 149 -3.40 -3.42 -7.58
N VAL A 150 -2.65 -3.91 -8.54
CA VAL A 150 -1.25 -3.54 -8.71
C VAL A 150 -1.12 -2.06 -9.07
N GLY A 151 -0.07 -1.41 -8.53
CA GLY A 151 0.28 -0.04 -8.85
C GLY A 151 0.93 0.14 -10.22
N GLU A 152 1.44 1.34 -10.45
CA GLU A 152 2.15 1.64 -11.70
C GLU A 152 3.46 0.84 -11.81
N PRO A 153 3.85 0.40 -13.01
CA PRO A 153 5.05 -0.43 -13.20
C PRO A 153 6.33 0.16 -12.62
N ALA A 154 6.48 1.47 -12.67
CA ALA A 154 7.66 2.16 -12.12
C ALA A 154 7.82 2.01 -10.60
N SER A 155 6.74 1.66 -9.89
CA SER A 155 6.76 1.47 -8.43
C SER A 155 7.24 0.08 -8.00
N TRP A 156 7.00 -0.96 -8.80
CA TRP A 156 7.24 -2.35 -8.40
C TRP A 156 8.15 -3.13 -9.36
N LYS A 157 8.23 -2.73 -10.63
CA LYS A 157 9.03 -3.46 -11.60
C LYS A 157 10.51 -3.14 -11.42
N ALA A 158 11.35 -4.18 -11.45
CA ALA A 158 12.78 -4.00 -11.50
C ALA A 158 13.17 -3.28 -12.81
N GLY A 159 13.86 -2.17 -12.69
CA GLY A 159 14.38 -1.42 -13.82
C GLY A 159 15.66 -2.03 -14.41
N ALA A 160 16.17 -1.43 -15.48
CA ALA A 160 17.35 -1.90 -16.19
C ALA A 160 18.63 -1.93 -15.31
N TYR A 161 18.64 -1.17 -14.23
CA TYR A 161 19.79 -1.03 -13.34
C TYR A 161 19.67 -1.90 -12.06
N ALA A 162 18.71 -2.82 -12.03
CA ALA A 162 18.53 -3.74 -10.90
C ALA A 162 19.63 -4.80 -10.80
N PHE A 163 20.41 -5.00 -11.84
CA PHE A 163 21.41 -6.06 -11.95
C PHE A 163 22.79 -5.49 -12.18
N GLN A 164 23.82 -6.11 -11.58
CA GLN A 164 25.22 -5.78 -11.78
C GLN A 164 26.02 -7.03 -12.17
N ASN A 165 27.13 -6.85 -12.87
CA ASN A 165 28.05 -7.94 -13.12
C ASN A 165 28.80 -8.33 -11.84
N VAL A 166 29.06 -9.63 -11.69
CA VAL A 166 29.69 -10.23 -10.50
C VAL A 166 31.14 -9.81 -10.34
N ASP A 167 31.80 -9.35 -11.41
CA ASP A 167 33.22 -8.96 -11.43
C ASP A 167 33.48 -7.56 -10.85
N GLY A 168 32.44 -6.88 -10.35
CA GLY A 168 32.56 -5.53 -9.83
C GLY A 168 32.78 -4.47 -10.90
N SER A 169 32.77 -4.85 -12.18
CA SER A 169 32.66 -3.88 -13.26
C SER A 169 31.29 -3.21 -13.13
N ASN A 170 31.24 -1.90 -13.07
CA ASN A 170 29.99 -1.13 -13.01
C ASN A 170 29.16 -1.21 -14.31
N THR A 171 29.29 -2.30 -15.02
CA THR A 171 28.52 -2.60 -16.22
C THR A 171 27.23 -3.30 -15.80
N TYR A 172 26.12 -2.64 -16.01
CA TYR A 172 24.81 -3.23 -15.78
C TYR A 172 24.56 -4.34 -16.79
N SER A 173 24.11 -5.48 -16.30
CA SER A 173 23.74 -6.60 -17.17
C SER A 173 22.33 -6.35 -17.72
N ASP A 174 22.06 -6.93 -18.89
CA ASP A 174 20.71 -7.02 -19.47
C ASP A 174 19.75 -7.91 -18.66
N GLY A 175 20.15 -8.34 -17.47
CA GLY A 175 19.40 -9.23 -16.59
C GLY A 175 19.59 -10.70 -16.90
N THR A 176 20.36 -11.05 -17.93
CA THR A 176 20.57 -12.46 -18.34
C THR A 176 21.84 -13.09 -17.79
N THR A 177 22.84 -12.29 -17.43
CA THR A 177 24.18 -12.75 -17.02
C THR A 177 24.68 -12.20 -15.68
N GLY A 178 23.97 -11.25 -15.07
CA GLY A 178 24.35 -10.67 -13.78
C GLY A 178 23.54 -11.24 -12.61
N LEU A 179 24.14 -11.24 -11.41
CA LEU A 179 23.40 -11.46 -10.19
C LEU A 179 22.62 -10.18 -9.80
N PRO A 180 21.44 -10.32 -9.19
CA PRO A 180 20.71 -9.17 -8.65
C PRO A 180 21.62 -8.37 -7.72
N ASN A 181 21.67 -7.06 -7.89
CA ASN A 181 22.33 -6.19 -6.95
C ASN A 181 21.48 -6.03 -5.70
N LEU A 182 21.71 -6.88 -4.72
CA LEU A 182 20.97 -6.89 -3.47
C LEU A 182 21.15 -5.61 -2.62
N SER A 183 22.12 -4.77 -2.97
CA SER A 183 22.42 -3.56 -2.22
C SER A 183 21.59 -2.34 -2.65
N ILE A 184 20.97 -2.41 -3.81
CA ILE A 184 20.16 -1.31 -4.35
C ILE A 184 18.73 -1.80 -4.39
N GLY A 185 17.91 -1.59 -3.42
CA GLY A 185 16.49 -1.93 -3.38
C GLY A 185 15.87 -2.24 -4.75
N SER A 186 16.20 -3.43 -5.26
CA SER A 186 16.29 -3.71 -6.70
C SER A 186 14.95 -4.01 -7.35
N HIS A 187 13.87 -3.98 -6.59
CA HIS A 187 12.55 -4.44 -7.05
C HIS A 187 11.44 -3.40 -6.86
N GLY A 188 11.79 -2.12 -6.74
CA GLY A 188 10.81 -1.08 -6.48
C GLY A 188 10.39 -1.03 -5.00
N PHE A 189 9.15 -0.59 -4.76
CA PHE A 189 8.61 -0.38 -3.42
C PHE A 189 7.61 -1.48 -2.98
N ALA A 190 7.31 -2.43 -3.85
CA ALA A 190 6.36 -3.51 -3.58
C ALA A 190 7.07 -4.83 -3.25
#